data_2443e129559cdc00b07641191ecd331d
#
_entry.id   2443e129559cdc00b07641191ecd331d
#
_cell.length_a   1.000
_cell.length_b   1.000
_cell.length_c   1.000
_cell.angle_alpha   90.00
_cell.angle_beta   90.00
_cell.angle_gamma   90.00
#
_symmetry.space_group_name_H-M   'P 1'
#
loop_
_entity.id
_entity.type
_entity.pdbx_description
1 polymer ?
#
loop_
_entity_poly.entity_id
_entity_poly.type
_entity_poly.pdbx_seq_one_letter_code
_entity_poly.pdbx_strand_id
1 'polypeptide(L)'
;MVGVDVGREYVRAAVADLTGKIVAQRRQAARARSARTLITTIGSVARAAAESAGIGWRRVTVAAVGSPGVFGSAGHPLLAHNLPGWTREGVLDEIRRELATSVVFENDVNLAALGERWRGLGREVDDFVYFHVGTGVGLGIVIGGELFKGANGAAGEVAYLPLATADPHDKANRRRGALETAIGADGVLSAARHTGVRGATTAAEVFEAARGGDGKARHAVALVAEGIALGIAAIVPVLDPALVILGGGIGRNADLLREPLERELRALSPFRPRIEVSSLGEEAELMGAVSLALDAAQDRLFSRLDAGRGVAV
;
A
#
# COMPACT_ATOMS: atom_id res chain seq x y z
N MET A 1 -14.13 2.62 -15.93
CA MET A 1 -13.79 1.89 -14.69
C MET A 1 -13.50 2.85 -13.55
N VAL A 2 -13.48 2.33 -12.31
CA VAL A 2 -13.20 3.13 -11.11
C VAL A 2 -12.16 2.41 -10.26
N GLY A 3 -11.08 3.09 -9.87
CA GLY A 3 -10.19 2.67 -8.80
C GLY A 3 -10.61 3.35 -7.48
N VAL A 4 -10.64 2.60 -6.39
CA VAL A 4 -10.94 3.10 -5.05
C VAL A 4 -9.83 2.67 -4.10
N ASP A 5 -9.27 3.61 -3.38
CA ASP A 5 -8.33 3.36 -2.30
C ASP A 5 -8.98 3.69 -0.96
N VAL A 6 -8.96 2.74 -0.04
CA VAL A 6 -9.58 2.82 1.28
C VAL A 6 -8.49 2.95 2.34
N GLY A 7 -8.02 4.16 2.52
CA GLY A 7 -7.05 4.49 3.55
C GLY A 7 -7.69 4.79 4.92
N ARG A 8 -6.84 4.90 5.93
CA ARG A 8 -7.26 5.22 7.30
C ARG A 8 -7.83 6.63 7.45
N GLU A 9 -7.26 7.60 6.74
CA GLU A 9 -7.65 9.02 6.84
C GLU A 9 -8.63 9.42 5.75
N TYR A 10 -8.49 8.86 4.57
CA TYR A 10 -9.28 9.20 3.39
C TYR A 10 -9.69 7.95 2.63
N VAL A 11 -10.88 8.02 2.03
CA VAL A 11 -11.27 7.18 0.90
C VAL A 11 -11.08 8.02 -0.36
N ARG A 12 -10.36 7.49 -1.34
CA ARG A 12 -10.08 8.14 -2.62
C ARG A 12 -10.68 7.32 -3.75
N ALA A 13 -11.19 7.97 -4.78
CA ALA A 13 -11.65 7.29 -5.99
C ALA A 13 -11.23 8.05 -7.24
N ALA A 14 -10.85 7.32 -8.28
CA ALA A 14 -10.54 7.85 -9.59
C ALA A 14 -11.29 7.08 -10.67
N VAL A 15 -11.86 7.82 -11.63
CA VAL A 15 -12.50 7.27 -12.82
C VAL A 15 -11.53 7.36 -13.97
N ALA A 16 -11.38 6.26 -14.71
CA ALA A 16 -10.59 6.23 -15.93
C ALA A 16 -11.37 5.63 -17.10
N ASP A 17 -10.97 5.99 -18.31
CA ASP A 17 -11.43 5.37 -19.54
C ASP A 17 -10.61 4.11 -19.89
N LEU A 18 -10.96 3.40 -20.96
CA LEU A 18 -10.30 2.17 -21.40
C LEU A 18 -8.85 2.37 -21.90
N THR A 19 -8.40 3.61 -22.06
CA THR A 19 -7.01 3.93 -22.36
C THR A 19 -6.18 4.15 -21.10
N GLY A 20 -6.83 4.09 -19.93
CA GLY A 20 -6.21 4.38 -18.64
C GLY A 20 -6.13 5.89 -18.33
N LYS A 21 -6.72 6.76 -19.16
CA LYS A 21 -6.77 8.20 -18.87
C LYS A 21 -7.70 8.47 -17.70
N ILE A 22 -7.18 9.05 -16.64
CA ILE A 22 -7.97 9.48 -15.49
C ILE A 22 -8.76 10.72 -15.89
N VAL A 23 -10.10 10.66 -15.75
CA VAL A 23 -11.03 11.72 -16.15
C VAL A 23 -11.61 12.49 -14.96
N ALA A 24 -11.64 11.88 -13.78
CA ALA A 24 -12.02 12.56 -12.53
C ALA A 24 -11.45 11.83 -11.31
N GLN A 25 -11.23 12.59 -10.23
CA GLN A 25 -10.85 12.06 -8.92
C GLN A 25 -11.68 12.73 -7.81
N ARG A 26 -11.93 11.99 -6.73
CA ARG A 26 -12.56 12.51 -5.51
C ARG A 26 -11.92 11.87 -4.29
N ARG A 27 -11.90 12.64 -3.19
CA ARG A 27 -11.51 12.13 -1.88
C ARG A 27 -12.50 12.59 -0.81
N GLN A 28 -12.68 11.78 0.21
CA GLN A 28 -13.48 12.09 1.38
C GLN A 28 -12.78 11.56 2.63
N ALA A 29 -12.86 12.29 3.73
CA ALA A 29 -12.29 11.84 4.99
C ALA A 29 -12.96 10.54 5.46
N ALA A 30 -12.15 9.54 5.80
CA ALA A 30 -12.60 8.24 6.31
C ALA A 30 -12.96 8.34 7.80
N ARG A 31 -14.00 9.13 8.15
CA ARG A 31 -14.49 9.30 9.53
C ARG A 31 -15.36 8.12 9.99
N ALA A 32 -15.10 6.94 9.47
CA ALA A 32 -15.91 5.75 9.72
C ALA A 32 -15.63 5.18 11.11
N ARG A 33 -16.69 5.00 11.91
CA ARG A 33 -16.66 4.29 13.20
C ARG A 33 -17.16 2.85 13.07
N SER A 34 -17.57 2.42 11.89
CA SER A 34 -18.07 1.08 11.60
C SER A 34 -17.83 0.70 10.15
N ALA A 35 -17.79 -0.60 9.84
CA ALA A 35 -17.71 -1.11 8.48
C ALA A 35 -18.83 -0.55 7.59
N ARG A 36 -20.06 -0.49 8.08
CA ARG A 36 -21.22 0.04 7.35
C ARG A 36 -20.99 1.48 6.88
N THR A 37 -20.53 2.36 7.78
CA THR A 37 -20.24 3.75 7.42
C THR A 37 -19.14 3.84 6.39
N LEU A 38 -18.09 3.01 6.50
CA LEU A 38 -16.99 2.97 5.55
C LEU A 38 -17.46 2.51 4.16
N ILE A 39 -18.28 1.45 4.11
CA ILE A 39 -18.87 0.94 2.87
C ILE A 39 -19.72 2.01 2.16
N THR A 40 -20.57 2.72 2.90
CA THR A 40 -21.34 3.84 2.36
C THR A 40 -20.44 4.95 1.83
N THR A 41 -19.33 5.25 2.53
CA THR A 41 -18.34 6.25 2.07
C THR A 41 -17.67 5.82 0.77
N ILE A 42 -17.29 4.55 0.64
CA ILE A 42 -16.74 3.97 -0.60
C ILE A 42 -17.70 4.20 -1.77
N GLY A 43 -18.96 3.82 -1.62
CA GLY A 43 -19.99 4.00 -2.64
C GLY A 43 -20.21 5.47 -3.00
N SER A 44 -20.27 6.35 -2.00
CA SER A 44 -20.46 7.78 -2.18
C SER A 44 -19.31 8.42 -2.96
N VAL A 45 -18.07 8.17 -2.58
CA VAL A 45 -16.87 8.74 -3.22
C VAL A 45 -16.71 8.24 -4.65
N ALA A 46 -16.96 6.94 -4.88
CA ALA A 46 -16.91 6.34 -6.21
C ALA A 46 -17.95 6.94 -7.16
N ARG A 47 -19.20 7.10 -6.71
CA ARG A 47 -20.26 7.74 -7.51
C ARG A 47 -19.98 9.21 -7.75
N ALA A 48 -19.53 9.94 -6.74
CA ALA A 48 -19.17 11.36 -6.89
C ALA A 48 -18.02 11.56 -7.89
N ALA A 49 -17.06 10.63 -7.97
CA ALA A 49 -16.03 10.66 -9.00
C ALA A 49 -16.63 10.45 -10.40
N ALA A 50 -17.55 9.49 -10.57
CA ALA A 50 -18.23 9.24 -11.83
C ALA A 50 -19.08 10.44 -12.28
N GLU A 51 -19.86 11.02 -11.39
CA GLU A 51 -20.66 12.23 -11.66
C GLU A 51 -19.79 13.40 -12.10
N SER A 52 -18.64 13.59 -11.47
CA SER A 52 -17.69 14.66 -11.82
C SER A 52 -17.09 14.48 -13.23
N ALA A 53 -17.05 13.25 -13.72
CA ALA A 53 -16.65 12.92 -15.08
C ALA A 53 -17.82 13.00 -16.08
N GLY A 54 -19.03 13.37 -15.63
CA GLY A 54 -20.23 13.31 -16.46
C GLY A 54 -20.67 11.88 -16.82
N ILE A 55 -20.24 10.88 -16.05
CA ILE A 55 -20.49 9.46 -16.32
C ILE A 55 -21.53 8.92 -15.36
N GLY A 56 -22.69 8.48 -15.89
CA GLY A 56 -23.69 7.77 -15.09
C GLY A 56 -23.13 6.46 -14.55
N TRP A 57 -23.41 6.14 -13.28
CA TRP A 57 -22.86 4.96 -12.60
C TRP A 57 -23.05 3.63 -13.35
N ARG A 58 -24.16 3.47 -14.06
CA ARG A 58 -24.44 2.26 -14.88
C ARG A 58 -23.41 2.04 -16.01
N ARG A 59 -22.62 3.03 -16.38
CA ARG A 59 -21.53 2.92 -17.37
C ARG A 59 -20.21 2.47 -16.75
N VAL A 60 -20.11 2.43 -15.43
CA VAL A 60 -18.96 1.89 -14.72
C VAL A 60 -19.04 0.37 -14.77
N THR A 61 -18.14 -0.28 -15.50
CA THR A 61 -18.15 -1.73 -15.74
C THR A 61 -17.41 -2.54 -14.69
N VAL A 62 -16.37 -1.93 -14.10
CA VAL A 62 -15.50 -2.55 -13.08
C VAL A 62 -15.10 -1.50 -12.06
N ALA A 63 -15.07 -1.88 -10.80
CA ALA A 63 -14.41 -1.17 -9.72
C ALA A 63 -13.28 -2.04 -9.14
N ALA A 64 -12.10 -1.45 -8.91
CA ALA A 64 -11.07 -2.07 -8.07
C ALA A 64 -11.04 -1.34 -6.73
N VAL A 65 -11.05 -2.10 -5.64
CA VAL A 65 -11.05 -1.57 -4.28
C VAL A 65 -9.80 -2.04 -3.56
N GLY A 66 -8.94 -1.11 -3.22
CA GLY A 66 -7.75 -1.31 -2.40
C GLY A 66 -8.01 -1.03 -0.93
N SER A 67 -7.50 -1.86 -0.06
CA SER A 67 -7.53 -1.62 1.38
C SER A 67 -6.43 -2.40 2.11
N PRO A 68 -6.10 -2.01 3.34
CA PRO A 68 -5.26 -2.85 4.20
C PRO A 68 -5.83 -4.26 4.35
N GLY A 69 -4.93 -5.24 4.48
CA GLY A 69 -5.24 -6.64 4.76
C GLY A 69 -4.91 -7.59 3.63
N VAL A 70 -4.87 -8.88 3.96
CA VAL A 70 -4.57 -9.98 3.03
C VAL A 70 -5.85 -10.47 2.39
N PHE A 71 -5.92 -10.45 1.07
CA PHE A 71 -7.04 -10.96 0.27
C PHE A 71 -6.69 -12.35 -0.27
N GLY A 72 -7.04 -13.38 0.49
CA GLY A 72 -6.89 -14.77 0.10
C GLY A 72 -8.21 -15.42 -0.30
N SER A 73 -8.24 -16.76 -0.30
CA SER A 73 -9.42 -17.57 -0.64
C SER A 73 -10.55 -17.53 0.40
N ALA A 74 -10.33 -16.91 1.57
CA ALA A 74 -11.28 -16.91 2.69
C ALA A 74 -12.53 -16.04 2.47
N GLY A 75 -12.58 -15.23 1.41
CA GLY A 75 -13.76 -14.39 1.10
C GLY A 75 -13.90 -13.14 1.98
N HIS A 76 -12.98 -12.88 2.89
CA HIS A 76 -12.85 -11.66 3.70
C HIS A 76 -11.39 -11.30 3.89
N PRO A 77 -11.04 -10.01 4.12
CA PRO A 77 -9.67 -9.61 4.36
C PRO A 77 -9.20 -10.11 5.73
N LEU A 78 -8.00 -10.68 5.77
CA LEU A 78 -7.29 -11.03 7.00
C LEU A 78 -6.36 -9.88 7.39
N LEU A 79 -5.96 -9.79 8.67
CA LEU A 79 -4.97 -8.85 9.21
C LEU A 79 -5.30 -7.35 9.03
N ALA A 80 -6.50 -6.98 8.59
CA ALA A 80 -6.92 -5.59 8.39
C ALA A 80 -7.37 -4.92 9.69
N HIS A 81 -6.53 -4.89 10.70
CA HIS A 81 -6.87 -4.41 12.05
C HIS A 81 -7.10 -2.90 12.14
N ASN A 82 -6.67 -2.14 11.14
CA ASN A 82 -6.70 -0.68 11.14
C ASN A 82 -8.04 -0.09 10.68
N LEU A 83 -8.94 -0.91 10.15
CA LEU A 83 -10.26 -0.49 9.68
C LEU A 83 -11.38 -1.12 10.52
N PRO A 84 -12.37 -0.35 11.01
CA PRO A 84 -13.42 -0.86 11.89
C PRO A 84 -14.29 -1.93 11.23
N GLY A 85 -14.27 -3.16 11.78
CA GLY A 85 -15.09 -4.29 11.29
C GLY A 85 -14.74 -4.79 9.90
N TRP A 86 -13.52 -4.49 9.39
CA TRP A 86 -13.11 -4.86 8.06
C TRP A 86 -12.81 -6.35 7.89
N THR A 87 -12.38 -7.01 8.96
CA THR A 87 -12.16 -8.47 8.99
C THR A 87 -13.44 -9.29 9.21
N ARG A 88 -14.60 -8.62 9.24
CA ARG A 88 -15.89 -9.28 9.43
C ARG A 88 -16.28 -10.07 8.18
N GLU A 89 -16.80 -11.28 8.38
CA GLU A 89 -17.36 -12.09 7.31
C GLU A 89 -18.46 -11.32 6.54
N GLY A 90 -18.49 -11.48 5.22
CA GLY A 90 -19.45 -10.83 4.33
C GLY A 90 -19.19 -9.35 4.01
N VAL A 91 -18.13 -8.74 4.55
CA VAL A 91 -17.81 -7.32 4.28
C VAL A 91 -17.57 -7.06 2.79
N LEU A 92 -16.90 -7.96 2.08
CA LEU A 92 -16.64 -7.82 0.64
C LEU A 92 -17.93 -7.89 -0.18
N ASP A 93 -18.88 -8.74 0.23
CA ASP A 93 -20.18 -8.84 -0.45
C ASP A 93 -21.05 -7.61 -0.19
N GLU A 94 -20.94 -6.99 0.95
CA GLU A 94 -21.57 -5.69 1.21
C GLU A 94 -21.02 -4.59 0.31
N ILE A 95 -19.69 -4.56 0.08
CA ILE A 95 -19.07 -3.62 -0.86
C ILE A 95 -19.54 -3.89 -2.29
N ARG A 96 -19.58 -5.17 -2.72
CA ARG A 96 -20.11 -5.54 -4.06
C ARG A 96 -21.56 -5.08 -4.24
N ARG A 97 -22.40 -5.25 -3.22
CA ARG A 97 -23.81 -4.80 -3.24
C ARG A 97 -23.90 -3.27 -3.26
N GLU A 98 -23.08 -2.57 -2.48
CA GLU A 98 -23.05 -1.11 -2.44
C GLU A 98 -22.64 -0.52 -3.80
N LEU A 99 -21.59 -1.06 -4.42
CA LEU A 99 -21.10 -0.57 -5.70
C LEU A 99 -21.99 -1.04 -6.88
N ALA A 100 -22.68 -2.16 -6.74
CA ALA A 100 -23.57 -2.72 -7.77
C ALA A 100 -22.90 -2.80 -9.17
N THR A 101 -21.61 -3.15 -9.21
CA THR A 101 -20.81 -3.40 -10.41
C THR A 101 -19.86 -4.57 -10.14
N SER A 102 -19.09 -5.01 -11.13
CA SER A 102 -18.01 -5.98 -10.87
C SER A 102 -16.94 -5.35 -9.98
N VAL A 103 -16.52 -6.05 -8.93
CA VAL A 103 -15.53 -5.55 -7.98
C VAL A 103 -14.39 -6.53 -7.85
N VAL A 104 -13.16 -6.04 -8.05
CA VAL A 104 -11.90 -6.71 -7.68
C VAL A 104 -11.34 -6.06 -6.44
N PHE A 105 -10.73 -6.87 -5.56
CA PHE A 105 -10.12 -6.41 -4.31
C PHE A 105 -8.63 -6.70 -4.31
N GLU A 106 -7.85 -5.78 -3.74
CA GLU A 106 -6.42 -5.99 -3.57
C GLU A 106 -5.91 -5.26 -2.31
N ASN A 107 -4.78 -5.73 -1.80
CA ASN A 107 -4.05 -5.06 -0.73
C ASN A 107 -3.54 -3.68 -1.19
N ASP A 108 -3.55 -2.69 -0.32
CA ASP A 108 -3.14 -1.31 -0.60
C ASP A 108 -1.65 -1.20 -1.00
N VAL A 109 -0.75 -1.94 -0.34
CA VAL A 109 0.68 -1.95 -0.68
C VAL A 109 0.94 -2.64 -2.02
N ASN A 110 0.21 -3.72 -2.32
CA ASN A 110 0.23 -4.36 -3.63
C ASN A 110 -0.25 -3.39 -4.73
N LEU A 111 -1.29 -2.63 -4.47
CA LEU A 111 -1.75 -1.59 -5.40
C LEU A 111 -0.68 -0.50 -5.58
N ALA A 112 0.02 -0.09 -4.52
CA ALA A 112 1.10 0.87 -4.66
C ALA A 112 2.21 0.35 -5.60
N ALA A 113 2.56 -0.95 -5.49
CA ALA A 113 3.49 -1.58 -6.42
C ALA A 113 2.96 -1.60 -7.86
N LEU A 114 1.67 -1.94 -8.08
CA LEU A 114 1.03 -1.85 -9.39
C LEU A 114 0.99 -0.43 -9.93
N GLY A 115 0.77 0.57 -9.07
CA GLY A 115 0.83 1.98 -9.45
C GLY A 115 2.21 2.39 -9.97
N GLU A 116 3.27 2.00 -9.25
CA GLU A 116 4.65 2.24 -9.67
C GLU A 116 5.00 1.45 -10.94
N ARG A 117 4.47 0.25 -11.13
CA ARG A 117 4.61 -0.53 -12.36
C ARG A 117 3.94 0.18 -13.54
N TRP A 118 2.76 0.76 -13.34
CA TRP A 118 1.99 1.39 -14.40
C TRP A 118 2.50 2.78 -14.78
N ARG A 119 2.79 3.63 -13.79
CA ARG A 119 3.07 5.07 -14.01
C ARG A 119 4.27 5.63 -13.26
N GLY A 120 4.93 4.83 -12.44
CA GLY A 120 6.04 5.25 -11.61
C GLY A 120 7.39 4.68 -12.04
N LEU A 121 8.25 4.47 -11.05
CA LEU A 121 9.64 4.01 -11.22
C LEU A 121 9.75 2.55 -11.68
N GLY A 122 8.70 1.75 -11.47
CA GLY A 122 8.64 0.34 -11.87
C GLY A 122 8.29 0.10 -13.35
N ARG A 123 8.02 1.14 -14.16
CA ARG A 123 7.53 0.99 -15.55
C ARG A 123 8.43 0.15 -16.46
N GLU A 124 9.74 0.28 -16.28
CA GLU A 124 10.75 -0.38 -17.11
C GLU A 124 11.58 -1.39 -16.30
N VAL A 125 11.05 -1.82 -15.14
CA VAL A 125 11.71 -2.75 -14.23
C VAL A 125 10.78 -3.93 -13.95
N ASP A 126 11.17 -5.12 -14.40
CA ASP A 126 10.32 -6.31 -14.26
C ASP A 126 10.39 -6.93 -12.86
N ASP A 127 11.53 -6.78 -12.17
CA ASP A 127 11.73 -7.34 -10.83
C ASP A 127 12.04 -6.21 -9.85
N PHE A 128 11.04 -5.81 -9.07
CA PHE A 128 11.19 -4.79 -8.06
C PHE A 128 10.29 -5.04 -6.85
N VAL A 129 10.58 -4.33 -5.77
CA VAL A 129 9.73 -4.31 -4.59
C VAL A 129 9.34 -2.89 -4.22
N TYR A 130 8.11 -2.70 -3.77
CA TYR A 130 7.63 -1.47 -3.16
C TYR A 130 7.58 -1.68 -1.64
N PHE A 131 8.50 -1.06 -0.92
CA PHE A 131 8.61 -1.17 0.54
C PHE A 131 7.88 0.00 1.18
N HIS A 132 6.68 -0.27 1.68
CA HIS A 132 5.84 0.71 2.37
C HIS A 132 6.25 0.83 3.83
N VAL A 133 6.60 2.05 4.26
CA VAL A 133 6.82 2.40 5.67
C VAL A 133 5.98 3.62 6.00
N GLY A 134 4.95 3.41 6.82
CA GLY A 134 3.98 4.43 7.20
C GLY A 134 3.40 4.16 8.58
N THR A 135 2.08 4.21 8.72
CA THR A 135 1.38 3.74 9.92
C THR A 135 1.62 2.24 10.12
N GLY A 136 1.58 1.48 9.02
CA GLY A 136 1.96 0.08 8.91
C GLY A 136 3.21 -0.11 8.06
N VAL A 137 3.66 -1.36 7.97
CA VAL A 137 4.79 -1.80 7.14
C VAL A 137 4.34 -2.95 6.25
N GLY A 138 4.66 -2.87 4.96
CA GLY A 138 4.31 -3.91 3.99
C GLY A 138 5.25 -3.88 2.78
N LEU A 139 5.18 -4.91 1.95
CA LEU A 139 5.97 -5.06 0.75
C LEU A 139 5.09 -5.48 -0.42
N GLY A 140 5.02 -4.69 -1.47
CA GLY A 140 4.49 -5.13 -2.76
C GLY A 140 5.61 -5.72 -3.60
N ILE A 141 5.41 -6.92 -4.13
CA ILE A 141 6.45 -7.67 -4.85
C ILE A 141 6.02 -7.80 -6.32
N VAL A 142 6.87 -7.36 -7.24
CA VAL A 142 6.69 -7.55 -8.68
C VAL A 142 7.85 -8.39 -9.21
N ILE A 143 7.53 -9.49 -9.90
CA ILE A 143 8.47 -10.43 -10.51
C ILE A 143 8.03 -10.70 -11.94
N GLY A 144 8.94 -10.56 -12.90
CA GLY A 144 8.63 -10.71 -14.33
C GLY A 144 7.56 -9.73 -14.82
N GLY A 145 7.47 -8.54 -14.21
CA GLY A 145 6.46 -7.53 -14.50
C GLY A 145 5.08 -7.77 -13.87
N GLU A 146 4.88 -8.87 -13.15
CA GLU A 146 3.62 -9.29 -12.55
C GLU A 146 3.65 -9.22 -11.03
N LEU A 147 2.50 -8.85 -10.41
CA LEU A 147 2.36 -8.83 -8.97
C LEU A 147 2.43 -10.25 -8.38
N PHE A 148 3.39 -10.49 -7.49
CA PHE A 148 3.55 -11.75 -6.78
C PHE A 148 2.83 -11.73 -5.44
N LYS A 149 1.74 -12.51 -5.33
CA LYS A 149 0.90 -12.58 -4.12
C LYS A 149 1.18 -13.79 -3.24
N GLY A 150 1.98 -14.74 -3.70
CA GLY A 150 2.18 -16.01 -3.01
C GLY A 150 0.96 -16.94 -3.03
N ALA A 151 1.09 -18.10 -2.41
CA ALA A 151 0.06 -19.15 -2.43
C ALA A 151 -1.25 -18.73 -1.74
N ASN A 152 -1.17 -17.88 -0.71
CA ASN A 152 -2.30 -17.51 0.15
C ASN A 152 -2.60 -16.00 0.12
N GLY A 153 -1.99 -15.25 -0.79
CA GLY A 153 -2.13 -13.79 -0.86
C GLY A 153 -1.34 -13.02 0.21
N ALA A 154 -0.45 -13.69 0.95
CA ALA A 154 0.30 -13.09 2.06
C ALA A 154 1.78 -12.80 1.73
N ALA A 155 2.19 -12.92 0.46
CA ALA A 155 3.51 -12.47 0.07
C ALA A 155 3.64 -10.97 0.33
N GLY A 156 4.77 -10.56 0.92
CA GLY A 156 4.99 -9.16 1.27
C GLY A 156 4.57 -8.74 2.67
N GLU A 157 4.03 -9.62 3.50
CA GLU A 157 3.73 -9.36 4.93
C GLU A 157 5.00 -9.25 5.78
N VAL A 158 5.94 -8.40 5.36
CA VAL A 158 7.26 -8.20 5.99
C VAL A 158 7.18 -7.59 7.38
N ALA A 159 6.06 -6.98 7.75
CA ALA A 159 5.79 -6.53 9.12
C ALA A 159 6.08 -7.63 10.15
N TYR A 160 5.79 -8.89 9.79
CA TYR A 160 5.95 -10.06 10.65
C TYR A 160 7.35 -10.69 10.63
N LEU A 161 8.29 -10.15 9.87
CA LEU A 161 9.69 -10.59 9.97
C LEU A 161 10.18 -10.38 11.42
N PRO A 162 10.76 -11.41 12.07
CA PRO A 162 11.22 -11.34 13.46
C PRO A 162 12.57 -10.62 13.54
N LEU A 163 12.61 -9.43 12.97
CA LEU A 163 13.80 -8.58 12.86
C LEU A 163 13.72 -7.42 13.84
N ALA A 164 14.84 -6.72 13.98
CA ALA A 164 15.02 -5.59 14.89
C ALA A 164 15.09 -6.02 16.37
N THR A 165 15.09 -5.05 17.26
CA THR A 165 15.27 -5.25 18.71
C THR A 165 14.00 -5.70 19.44
N ALA A 166 12.87 -5.76 18.74
CA ALA A 166 11.59 -6.13 19.31
C ALA A 166 11.53 -7.65 19.57
N ASP A 167 11.10 -8.06 20.76
CA ASP A 167 10.88 -9.49 21.07
C ASP A 167 9.74 -10.04 20.19
N PRO A 168 10.01 -10.99 19.27
CA PRO A 168 8.98 -11.55 18.40
C PRO A 168 7.93 -12.38 19.16
N HIS A 169 8.23 -12.81 20.38
CA HIS A 169 7.31 -13.57 21.23
C HIS A 169 6.35 -12.68 22.03
N ASP A 170 6.59 -11.39 22.12
CA ASP A 170 5.68 -10.45 22.76
C ASP A 170 4.30 -10.43 22.05
N LYS A 171 3.22 -10.31 22.83
CA LYS A 171 1.84 -10.33 22.28
C LYS A 171 1.58 -9.19 21.30
N ALA A 172 2.12 -8.00 21.54
CA ALA A 172 1.94 -6.85 20.67
C ALA A 172 2.67 -7.07 19.34
N ASN A 173 3.91 -7.59 19.40
CA ASN A 173 4.71 -7.89 18.21
C ASN A 173 4.11 -9.04 17.39
N ARG A 174 3.54 -10.07 18.01
CA ARG A 174 2.82 -11.14 17.30
C ARG A 174 1.54 -10.65 16.62
N ARG A 175 0.91 -9.60 17.15
CA ARG A 175 -0.31 -9.03 16.57
C ARG A 175 -0.03 -8.07 15.41
N ARG A 176 1.02 -7.28 15.50
CA ARG A 176 1.34 -6.20 14.54
C ARG A 176 2.55 -6.50 13.66
N GLY A 177 3.40 -7.41 14.09
CA GLY A 177 4.70 -7.68 13.49
C GLY A 177 5.84 -6.96 14.21
N ALA A 178 6.97 -7.66 14.38
CA ALA A 178 8.14 -7.11 15.08
C ALA A 178 8.77 -5.96 14.27
N LEU A 179 8.88 -6.12 12.96
CA LEU A 179 9.42 -5.07 12.09
C LEU A 179 8.52 -3.83 12.08
N GLU A 180 7.18 -3.98 11.96
CA GLU A 180 6.27 -2.83 12.02
C GLU A 180 6.39 -2.09 13.35
N THR A 181 6.46 -2.81 14.47
CA THR A 181 6.61 -2.20 15.79
C THR A 181 7.90 -1.38 15.90
N ALA A 182 8.96 -1.79 15.19
CA ALA A 182 10.24 -1.10 15.21
C ALA A 182 10.31 0.13 14.29
N ILE A 183 9.73 0.07 13.07
CA ILE A 183 9.94 1.11 12.06
C ILE A 183 8.67 1.84 11.61
N GLY A 184 7.49 1.34 11.98
CA GLY A 184 6.23 2.04 11.72
C GLY A 184 6.08 3.31 12.56
N ALA A 185 4.94 4.00 12.44
CA ALA A 185 4.72 5.28 13.13
C ALA A 185 4.93 5.19 14.65
N ASP A 186 4.48 4.11 15.30
CA ASP A 186 4.68 3.90 16.73
C ASP A 186 6.17 3.61 17.06
N GLY A 187 6.90 2.96 16.14
CA GLY A 187 8.35 2.73 16.23
C GLY A 187 9.13 4.04 16.21
N VAL A 188 8.77 4.96 15.29
CA VAL A 188 9.36 6.31 15.25
C VAL A 188 9.15 7.04 16.58
N LEU A 189 7.93 7.01 17.15
CA LEU A 189 7.65 7.64 18.44
C LEU A 189 8.40 6.94 19.59
N SER A 190 8.58 5.64 19.53
CA SER A 190 9.38 4.88 20.51
C SER A 190 10.84 5.27 20.44
N ALA A 191 11.43 5.32 19.24
CA ALA A 191 12.79 5.80 19.02
C ALA A 191 12.98 7.26 19.52
N ALA A 192 12.02 8.14 19.23
CA ALA A 192 12.03 9.52 19.70
C ALA A 192 12.05 9.62 21.23
N ARG A 193 11.22 8.82 21.92
CA ARG A 193 11.24 8.74 23.39
C ARG A 193 12.56 8.22 23.93
N HIS A 194 13.12 7.17 23.30
CA HIS A 194 14.41 6.59 23.68
C HIS A 194 15.55 7.59 23.56
N THR A 195 15.59 8.38 22.51
CA THR A 195 16.61 9.40 22.28
C THR A 195 16.36 10.71 23.05
N GLY A 196 15.22 10.81 23.73
CA GLY A 196 14.87 11.97 24.58
C GLY A 196 14.31 13.15 23.81
N VAL A 197 13.69 12.94 22.64
CA VAL A 197 12.86 13.95 21.96
C VAL A 197 11.63 14.24 22.82
N ARG A 198 11.31 15.54 23.00
CA ARG A 198 10.16 15.96 23.82
C ARG A 198 9.09 16.61 22.95
N GLY A 199 7.82 16.41 23.30
CA GLY A 199 6.68 17.10 22.70
C GLY A 199 6.17 16.51 21.38
N ALA A 200 6.90 15.62 20.71
CA ALA A 200 6.43 14.98 19.50
C ALA A 200 5.34 13.93 19.83
N THR A 201 4.20 14.05 19.18
CA THR A 201 3.02 13.17 19.30
C THR A 201 2.76 12.35 18.05
N THR A 202 3.40 12.73 16.93
CA THR A 202 3.30 12.07 15.65
C THR A 202 4.69 11.78 15.05
N ALA A 203 4.79 10.78 14.20
CA ALA A 203 6.03 10.51 13.46
C ALA A 203 6.45 11.73 12.61
N ALA A 204 5.51 12.44 11.99
CA ALA A 204 5.77 13.61 11.18
C ALA A 204 6.49 14.70 11.99
N GLU A 205 6.07 14.97 13.23
CA GLU A 205 6.72 15.96 14.11
C GLU A 205 8.17 15.57 14.46
N VAL A 206 8.47 14.26 14.58
CA VAL A 206 9.85 13.80 14.81
C VAL A 206 10.72 14.08 13.57
N PHE A 207 10.21 13.82 12.37
CA PHE A 207 10.92 14.13 11.12
C PHE A 207 11.11 15.65 10.93
N GLU A 208 10.11 16.45 11.25
CA GLU A 208 10.23 17.92 11.20
C GLU A 208 11.28 18.44 12.21
N ALA A 209 11.29 17.92 13.43
CA ALA A 209 12.31 18.28 14.42
C ALA A 209 13.72 17.90 13.93
N ALA A 210 13.88 16.74 13.29
CA ALA A 210 15.15 16.31 12.70
C ALA A 210 15.61 17.23 11.57
N ARG A 211 14.70 17.68 10.69
CA ARG A 211 14.97 18.70 9.65
C ARG A 211 15.37 20.04 10.26
N GLY A 212 14.69 20.42 11.35
CA GLY A 212 15.00 21.62 12.13
C GLY A 212 16.35 21.59 12.86
N GLY A 213 17.07 20.47 12.81
CA GLY A 213 18.42 20.35 13.38
C GLY A 213 18.47 19.75 14.78
N ASP A 214 17.36 19.26 15.33
CA ASP A 214 17.37 18.53 16.61
C ASP A 214 18.17 17.23 16.49
N GLY A 215 19.32 17.17 17.18
CA GLY A 215 20.22 16.02 17.16
C GLY A 215 19.59 14.74 17.73
N LYS A 216 18.69 14.86 18.71
CA LYS A 216 17.96 13.71 19.27
C LYS A 216 16.96 13.14 18.28
N ALA A 217 16.25 14.02 17.58
CA ALA A 217 15.31 13.62 16.53
C ALA A 217 16.05 12.98 15.33
N ARG A 218 17.20 13.52 14.93
CA ARG A 218 18.08 12.90 13.92
C ARG A 218 18.55 11.51 14.33
N HIS A 219 18.92 11.33 15.59
CA HIS A 219 19.29 10.00 16.11
C HIS A 219 18.09 9.04 16.08
N ALA A 220 16.89 9.50 16.47
CA ALA A 220 15.67 8.68 16.36
C ALA A 220 15.38 8.22 14.92
N VAL A 221 15.52 9.14 13.96
CA VAL A 221 15.35 8.83 12.52
C VAL A 221 16.42 7.84 12.03
N ALA A 222 17.66 7.97 12.50
CA ALA A 222 18.73 7.03 12.16
C ALA A 222 18.41 5.60 12.63
N LEU A 223 17.91 5.43 13.86
CA LEU A 223 17.46 4.11 14.37
C LEU A 223 16.34 3.49 13.52
N VAL A 224 15.40 4.31 13.04
CA VAL A 224 14.36 3.85 12.12
C VAL A 224 14.96 3.43 10.77
N ALA A 225 15.91 4.20 10.25
CA ALA A 225 16.60 3.88 8.99
C ALA A 225 17.40 2.57 9.09
N GLU A 226 18.04 2.29 10.23
CA GLU A 226 18.71 1.02 10.54
C GLU A 226 17.70 -0.15 10.49
N GLY A 227 16.53 0.00 11.09
CA GLY A 227 15.47 -1.00 11.01
C GLY A 227 14.93 -1.23 9.59
N ILE A 228 14.81 -0.17 8.78
CA ILE A 228 14.44 -0.30 7.35
C ILE A 228 15.56 -1.05 6.61
N ALA A 229 16.82 -0.74 6.87
CA ALA A 229 17.97 -1.44 6.27
C ALA A 229 17.98 -2.93 6.59
N LEU A 230 17.67 -3.30 7.85
CA LEU A 230 17.49 -4.71 8.26
C LEU A 230 16.39 -5.39 7.43
N GLY A 231 15.23 -4.74 7.27
CA GLY A 231 14.15 -5.26 6.45
C GLY A 231 14.59 -5.49 5.00
N ILE A 232 15.25 -4.51 4.37
CA ILE A 232 15.78 -4.62 3.01
C ILE A 232 16.85 -5.72 2.92
N ALA A 233 17.78 -5.78 3.87
CA ALA A 233 18.82 -6.80 3.90
C ALA A 233 18.28 -8.23 4.02
N ALA A 234 17.10 -8.41 4.65
CA ALA A 234 16.44 -9.70 4.77
C ALA A 234 15.74 -10.15 3.47
N ILE A 235 15.19 -9.22 2.70
CA ILE A 235 14.43 -9.55 1.48
C ILE A 235 15.31 -9.63 0.22
N VAL A 236 16.37 -8.83 0.14
CA VAL A 236 17.23 -8.76 -1.04
C VAL A 236 17.85 -10.10 -1.42
N PRO A 237 18.44 -10.89 -0.50
CA PRO A 237 19.04 -12.19 -0.87
C PRO A 237 18.00 -13.26 -1.24
N VAL A 238 16.70 -13.01 -0.98
CA VAL A 238 15.61 -13.94 -1.29
C VAL A 238 14.96 -13.61 -2.63
N LEU A 239 14.77 -12.31 -2.92
CA LEU A 239 14.02 -11.83 -4.08
C LEU A 239 14.93 -11.27 -5.18
N ASP A 240 16.16 -10.86 -4.85
CA ASP A 240 17.13 -10.24 -5.74
C ASP A 240 16.52 -9.14 -6.64
N PRO A 241 15.83 -8.15 -6.08
CA PRO A 241 15.14 -7.15 -6.87
C PRO A 241 16.12 -6.16 -7.50
N ALA A 242 15.88 -5.78 -8.75
CA ALA A 242 16.66 -4.73 -9.43
C ALA A 242 16.45 -3.34 -8.80
N LEU A 243 15.28 -3.14 -8.14
CA LEU A 243 14.90 -1.87 -7.55
C LEU A 243 14.08 -2.08 -6.27
N VAL A 244 14.41 -1.31 -5.23
CA VAL A 244 13.59 -1.14 -4.02
C VAL A 244 13.01 0.26 -4.05
N ILE A 245 11.68 0.37 -4.11
CA ILE A 245 10.97 1.65 -4.07
C ILE A 245 10.47 1.88 -2.64
N LEU A 246 10.95 2.92 -1.99
CA LEU A 246 10.48 3.32 -0.65
C LEU A 246 9.22 4.17 -0.76
N GLY A 247 8.16 3.76 -0.09
CA GLY A 247 6.90 4.48 -0.03
C GLY A 247 6.36 4.63 1.38
N GLY A 248 5.16 5.18 1.47
CA GLY A 248 4.51 5.51 2.74
C GLY A 248 5.01 6.80 3.36
N GLY A 249 4.28 7.29 4.38
CA GLY A 249 4.55 8.58 5.00
C GLY A 249 5.92 8.70 5.68
N ILE A 250 6.51 7.58 6.12
CA ILE A 250 7.85 7.51 6.70
C ILE A 250 8.87 7.26 5.58
N GLY A 251 8.68 6.24 4.74
CA GLY A 251 9.65 5.82 3.73
C GLY A 251 10.02 6.90 2.71
N ARG A 252 9.13 7.85 2.45
CA ARG A 252 9.38 8.95 1.51
C ARG A 252 10.27 10.09 2.03
N ASN A 253 10.73 10.05 3.29
CA ASN A 253 11.64 11.06 3.85
C ASN A 253 13.11 10.76 3.49
N ALA A 254 13.42 10.66 2.20
CA ALA A 254 14.75 10.31 1.71
C ALA A 254 15.85 11.27 2.17
N ASP A 255 15.50 12.53 2.36
CA ASP A 255 16.40 13.59 2.85
C ASP A 255 17.04 13.25 4.21
N LEU A 256 16.34 12.49 5.04
CA LEU A 256 16.81 12.08 6.37
C LEU A 256 17.14 10.59 6.47
N LEU A 257 16.53 9.75 5.65
CA LEU A 257 16.65 8.30 5.74
C LEU A 257 17.78 7.74 4.86
N ARG A 258 18.06 8.31 3.69
CA ARG A 258 18.95 7.72 2.68
C ARG A 258 20.34 7.43 3.22
N GLU A 259 20.98 8.41 3.81
CA GLU A 259 22.38 8.27 4.27
C GLU A 259 22.53 7.21 5.38
N PRO A 260 21.76 7.23 6.50
CA PRO A 260 21.86 6.20 7.52
C PRO A 260 21.43 4.80 7.00
N LEU A 261 20.41 4.70 6.16
CA LEU A 261 19.96 3.46 5.57
C LEU A 261 21.06 2.82 4.69
N GLU A 262 21.65 3.58 3.77
CA GLU A 262 22.69 3.06 2.88
C GLU A 262 23.96 2.68 3.66
N ARG A 263 24.32 3.46 4.69
CA ARG A 263 25.45 3.13 5.58
C ARG A 263 25.22 1.79 6.27
N GLU A 264 24.04 1.59 6.85
CA GLU A 264 23.71 0.36 7.56
C GLU A 264 23.60 -0.82 6.59
N LEU A 265 22.98 -0.65 5.45
CA LEU A 265 22.87 -1.71 4.44
C LEU A 265 24.25 -2.15 3.93
N ARG A 266 25.23 -1.22 3.83
CA ARG A 266 26.61 -1.57 3.51
C ARG A 266 27.28 -2.44 4.58
N ALA A 267 26.91 -2.25 5.83
CA ALA A 267 27.44 -3.07 6.94
C ALA A 267 26.79 -4.46 7.00
N LEU A 268 25.50 -4.56 6.67
CA LEU A 268 24.71 -5.78 6.83
C LEU A 268 24.85 -6.75 5.66
N SER A 269 25.05 -6.27 4.43
CA SER A 269 24.91 -7.10 3.23
C SER A 269 25.96 -6.74 2.17
N PRO A 270 26.48 -7.72 1.39
CA PRO A 270 27.27 -7.46 0.21
C PRO A 270 26.43 -6.98 -0.98
N PHE A 271 25.12 -7.21 -0.98
CA PHE A 271 24.21 -6.83 -2.05
C PHE A 271 23.89 -5.32 -2.01
N ARG A 272 23.73 -4.73 -3.19
CA ARG A 272 23.51 -3.28 -3.35
C ARG A 272 22.35 -3.03 -4.31
N PRO A 273 21.09 -3.26 -3.88
CA PRO A 273 19.95 -2.93 -4.71
C PRO A 273 19.91 -1.42 -4.95
N ARG A 274 19.38 -0.99 -6.10
CA ARG A 274 19.03 0.40 -6.32
C ARG A 274 17.86 0.76 -5.40
N ILE A 275 17.99 1.82 -4.61
CA ILE A 275 16.93 2.27 -3.69
C ILE A 275 16.48 3.65 -4.12
N GLU A 276 15.19 3.80 -4.41
CA GLU A 276 14.57 5.05 -4.80
C GLU A 276 13.32 5.32 -3.97
N VAL A 277 12.92 6.58 -3.89
CA VAL A 277 11.66 6.97 -3.26
C VAL A 277 10.55 7.02 -4.31
N SER A 278 9.37 6.54 -3.95
CA SER A 278 8.18 6.53 -4.80
C SER A 278 7.98 7.87 -5.52
N SER A 279 7.87 7.82 -6.82
CA SER A 279 7.60 8.99 -7.66
C SER A 279 6.12 9.40 -7.63
N LEU A 280 5.23 8.47 -7.28
CA LEU A 280 3.79 8.68 -7.18
C LEU A 280 3.36 9.17 -5.79
N GLY A 281 4.20 8.98 -4.77
CA GLY A 281 3.92 9.42 -3.41
C GLY A 281 2.60 8.86 -2.86
N GLU A 282 1.68 9.74 -2.47
CA GLU A 282 0.36 9.35 -1.92
C GLU A 282 -0.62 8.85 -2.99
N GLU A 283 -0.33 9.01 -4.27
CA GLU A 283 -1.20 8.56 -5.36
C GLU A 283 -0.93 7.11 -5.77
N ALA A 284 0.13 6.47 -5.26
CA ALA A 284 0.58 5.14 -5.70
C ALA A 284 -0.53 4.09 -5.59
N GLU A 285 -1.21 4.01 -4.45
CA GLU A 285 -2.30 3.06 -4.19
C GLU A 285 -3.50 3.31 -5.12
N LEU A 286 -3.88 4.58 -5.31
CA LEU A 286 -4.99 4.95 -6.19
C LEU A 286 -4.66 4.66 -7.66
N MET A 287 -3.44 4.94 -8.09
CA MET A 287 -2.97 4.61 -9.46
C MET A 287 -2.99 3.10 -9.69
N GLY A 288 -2.54 2.31 -8.72
CA GLY A 288 -2.62 0.85 -8.78
C GLY A 288 -4.06 0.33 -8.81
N ALA A 289 -4.97 0.93 -8.04
CA ALA A 289 -6.39 0.59 -8.11
C ALA A 289 -6.98 0.87 -9.50
N VAL A 290 -6.58 1.97 -10.14
CA VAL A 290 -7.00 2.28 -11.52
C VAL A 290 -6.41 1.28 -12.51
N SER A 291 -5.11 0.93 -12.38
CA SER A 291 -4.46 -0.09 -13.22
C SER A 291 -5.17 -1.43 -13.12
N LEU A 292 -5.41 -1.92 -11.90
CA LEU A 292 -6.12 -3.18 -11.66
C LEU A 292 -7.55 -3.16 -12.23
N ALA A 293 -8.25 -2.03 -12.13
CA ALA A 293 -9.59 -1.88 -12.71
C ALA A 293 -9.54 -1.86 -14.25
N LEU A 294 -8.47 -1.32 -14.85
CA LEU A 294 -8.26 -1.30 -16.29
C LEU A 294 -8.04 -2.72 -16.83
N ASP A 295 -7.13 -3.47 -16.22
CA ASP A 295 -6.84 -4.84 -16.60
C ASP A 295 -8.09 -5.72 -16.51
N ALA A 296 -8.82 -5.66 -15.39
CA ALA A 296 -10.06 -6.39 -15.22
C ALA A 296 -11.18 -5.97 -16.20
N ALA A 297 -11.20 -4.70 -16.65
CA ALA A 297 -12.16 -4.24 -17.66
C ALA A 297 -11.79 -4.73 -19.07
N GLN A 298 -10.51 -4.77 -19.40
CA GLN A 298 -10.00 -5.28 -20.68
C GLN A 298 -10.26 -6.79 -20.77
N ASP A 299 -9.95 -7.57 -19.74
CA ASP A 299 -10.20 -9.02 -19.68
C ASP A 299 -11.69 -9.35 -19.92
N ARG A 300 -12.58 -8.57 -19.31
CA ARG A 300 -14.04 -8.75 -19.52
C ARG A 300 -14.48 -8.43 -20.94
N LEU A 301 -13.85 -7.45 -21.58
CA LEU A 301 -14.16 -7.13 -22.99
C LEU A 301 -13.72 -8.24 -23.92
N PHE A 302 -12.48 -8.74 -23.74
CA PHE A 302 -11.96 -9.84 -24.57
C PHE A 302 -12.76 -11.12 -24.37
N SER A 303 -13.08 -11.50 -23.14
CA SER A 303 -13.92 -12.69 -22.85
C SER A 303 -15.31 -12.60 -23.48
N ARG A 304 -15.91 -11.42 -23.60
CA ARG A 304 -17.21 -11.23 -24.28
C ARG A 304 -17.09 -11.33 -25.80
N LEU A 305 -16.00 -10.85 -26.39
CA LEU A 305 -15.74 -10.94 -27.82
C LEU A 305 -15.52 -12.39 -28.24
N ASP A 306 -14.82 -13.19 -27.45
CA ASP A 306 -14.57 -14.60 -27.71
C ASP A 306 -15.85 -15.43 -27.57
N ALA A 307 -16.68 -15.17 -26.56
CA ALA A 307 -17.98 -15.80 -26.39
C ALA A 307 -18.95 -15.48 -27.54
N GLY A 308 -18.87 -14.26 -28.12
CA GLY A 308 -19.67 -13.87 -29.28
C GLY A 308 -19.23 -14.51 -30.59
N ARG A 309 -17.96 -14.92 -30.72
CA ARG A 309 -17.44 -15.61 -31.89
C ARG A 309 -17.74 -17.12 -31.91
N GLY A 310 -18.00 -17.71 -30.75
CA GLY A 310 -18.33 -19.15 -30.63
C GLY A 310 -19.78 -19.54 -30.99
N VAL A 311 -20.63 -18.60 -31.39
CA VAL A 311 -22.06 -18.85 -31.74
C VAL A 311 -22.30 -18.82 -33.26
N ALA A 312 -21.25 -18.65 -34.07
CA ALA A 312 -21.32 -18.61 -35.54
C ALA A 312 -20.59 -19.81 -36.14
N VAL A 313 -21.06 -21.06 -35.90
CA VAL A 313 -20.79 -22.23 -36.73
C VAL A 313 -22.06 -23.08 -36.80
#